data_a04413aa1cb9f5553f166c59804ca726
#
_entry.id   a04413aa1cb9f5553f166c59804ca726
#
_cell.length_a   1.000
_cell.length_b   1.000
_cell.length_c   1.000
_cell.angle_alpha   90.00
_cell.angle_beta   90.00
_cell.angle_gamma   90.00
#
_symmetry.space_group_name_H-M   'P 1'
#
loop_
_entity.id
_entity.type
_entity.pdbx_description
1 polymer ?
#
loop_
_entity_poly.entity_id
_entity_poly.type
_entity_poly.pdbx_seq_one_letter_code
_entity_poly.pdbx_strand_id
1 'polypeptide(L)'
;MNGASNTKKSRACRALIPGSFDPVTLGHLDVIRRASAMFDEVVVAVMTNDMRAYVADAAVKTYLFSMEERQRLVAMACHDLPNVWVIASKARLIDLFDAVDASVIVKGIRNEDDYLYEQKHALWNRGHNPRAETVYLPADARYDAISSTRVRAAIEKGESLDALVPAAVAAEIADILKGREA
;
A
#
# COMPACT_ATOMS: atom_id res chain seq x y z
N MET A 1 -15.34 -49.66 -5.19
CA MET A 1 -15.86 -48.27 -5.23
C MET A 1 -14.72 -47.36 -4.78
N ASN A 2 -13.96 -46.85 -5.74
CA ASN A 2 -12.82 -45.96 -5.45
C ASN A 2 -13.33 -44.51 -5.43
N GLY A 3 -13.49 -43.96 -4.22
CA GLY A 3 -13.74 -42.57 -4.02
C GLY A 3 -12.46 -41.75 -4.32
N ALA A 4 -12.32 -41.25 -5.52
CA ALA A 4 -11.28 -40.27 -5.82
C ALA A 4 -11.60 -39.00 -5.04
N SER A 5 -10.88 -38.75 -3.94
CA SER A 5 -10.86 -37.51 -3.22
C SER A 5 -10.29 -36.43 -4.16
N ASN A 6 -11.17 -35.68 -4.81
CA ASN A 6 -10.82 -34.51 -5.61
C ASN A 6 -10.51 -33.35 -4.64
N THR A 7 -9.32 -33.35 -4.06
CA THR A 7 -8.80 -32.19 -3.33
C THR A 7 -8.54 -31.07 -4.36
N LYS A 8 -9.56 -30.24 -4.63
CA LYS A 8 -9.34 -28.94 -5.24
C LYS A 8 -8.25 -28.26 -4.40
N LYS A 9 -7.05 -28.12 -4.96
CA LYS A 9 -6.00 -27.27 -4.40
C LYS A 9 -6.63 -25.89 -4.22
N SER A 10 -6.91 -25.48 -2.99
CA SER A 10 -7.48 -24.16 -2.74
C SER A 10 -6.50 -23.13 -3.30
N ARG A 11 -6.99 -22.26 -4.16
CA ARG A 11 -6.19 -21.14 -4.67
C ARG A 11 -5.75 -20.31 -3.46
N ALA A 12 -4.47 -19.96 -3.40
CA ALA A 12 -3.95 -19.08 -2.34
C ALA A 12 -4.74 -17.76 -2.34
N CYS A 13 -5.19 -17.34 -1.15
CA CYS A 13 -5.89 -16.08 -0.99
C CYS A 13 -4.86 -14.95 -0.95
N ARG A 14 -4.70 -14.25 -2.09
CA ARG A 14 -3.72 -13.17 -2.28
C ARG A 14 -4.36 -11.81 -2.11
N ALA A 15 -3.86 -11.02 -1.15
CA ALA A 15 -4.27 -9.63 -0.95
C ALA A 15 -3.39 -8.67 -1.77
N LEU A 16 -3.99 -7.66 -2.38
CA LEU A 16 -3.30 -6.54 -3.02
C LEU A 16 -3.48 -5.28 -2.17
N ILE A 17 -2.38 -4.69 -1.72
CA ILE A 17 -2.36 -3.45 -0.93
C ILE A 17 -1.78 -2.33 -1.80
N PRO A 18 -2.61 -1.56 -2.51
CA PRO A 18 -2.13 -0.47 -3.34
C PRO A 18 -1.96 0.81 -2.52
N GLY A 19 -0.90 1.55 -2.80
CA GLY A 19 -0.68 2.85 -2.18
C GLY A 19 0.41 3.66 -2.86
N SER A 20 0.47 4.94 -2.57
CA SER A 20 1.59 5.78 -3.04
C SER A 20 2.84 5.61 -2.18
N PHE A 21 2.69 5.37 -0.88
CA PHE A 21 3.79 5.16 0.08
C PHE A 21 4.91 6.21 -0.05
N ASP A 22 4.56 7.47 0.07
CA ASP A 22 5.48 8.60 -0.17
C ASP A 22 5.74 9.45 1.10
N PRO A 23 6.52 8.89 2.06
CA PRO A 23 7.02 7.53 2.17
C PRO A 23 6.05 6.56 2.88
N VAL A 24 6.45 5.29 3.01
CA VAL A 24 5.80 4.31 3.89
C VAL A 24 5.90 4.77 5.35
N THR A 25 4.85 4.50 6.15
CA THR A 25 4.75 4.92 7.56
C THR A 25 4.48 3.73 8.48
N LEU A 26 4.57 3.95 9.80
CA LEU A 26 4.19 2.93 10.80
C LEU A 26 2.72 2.51 10.65
N GLY A 27 1.82 3.45 10.30
CA GLY A 27 0.41 3.11 10.03
C GLY A 27 0.24 2.22 8.80
N HIS A 28 1.00 2.45 7.73
CA HIS A 28 1.01 1.55 6.57
C HIS A 28 1.52 0.17 6.95
N LEU A 29 2.62 0.10 7.70
CA LEU A 29 3.22 -1.16 8.13
C LEU A 29 2.27 -1.98 9.03
N ASP A 30 1.50 -1.32 9.91
CA ASP A 30 0.47 -1.99 10.73
C ASP A 30 -0.56 -2.71 9.85
N VAL A 31 -1.12 -2.01 8.86
CA VAL A 31 -2.08 -2.59 7.92
C VAL A 31 -1.46 -3.75 7.14
N ILE A 32 -0.22 -3.61 6.66
CA ILE A 32 0.48 -4.67 5.92
C ILE A 32 0.73 -5.89 6.81
N ARG A 33 1.20 -5.71 8.05
CA ARG A 33 1.42 -6.79 9.01
C ARG A 33 0.14 -7.56 9.33
N ARG A 34 -0.95 -6.84 9.57
CA ARG A 34 -2.24 -7.46 9.84
C ARG A 34 -2.78 -8.21 8.62
N ALA A 35 -2.61 -7.65 7.43
CA ALA A 35 -2.96 -8.36 6.21
C ALA A 35 -2.08 -9.61 6.01
N SER A 36 -0.78 -9.56 6.29
CA SER A 36 0.12 -10.71 6.18
C SER A 36 -0.26 -11.86 7.13
N ALA A 37 -0.89 -11.55 8.26
CA ALA A 37 -1.41 -12.56 9.18
C ALA A 37 -2.78 -13.15 8.76
N MET A 38 -3.51 -12.48 7.85
CA MET A 38 -4.86 -12.86 7.43
C MET A 38 -4.91 -13.57 6.08
N PHE A 39 -3.93 -13.32 5.21
CA PHE A 39 -3.90 -13.80 3.84
C PHE A 39 -2.67 -14.69 3.60
N ASP A 40 -2.82 -15.67 2.71
CA ASP A 40 -1.70 -16.56 2.35
C ASP A 40 -0.54 -15.80 1.73
N GLU A 41 -0.86 -14.78 0.91
CA GLU A 41 0.09 -13.94 0.21
C GLU A 41 -0.38 -12.49 0.19
N VAL A 42 0.55 -11.56 0.30
CA VAL A 42 0.29 -10.11 0.23
C VAL A 42 1.20 -9.46 -0.81
N VAL A 43 0.61 -8.78 -1.76
CA VAL A 43 1.33 -7.94 -2.72
C VAL A 43 1.12 -6.47 -2.33
N VAL A 44 2.18 -5.80 -1.90
CA VAL A 44 2.17 -4.35 -1.67
C VAL A 44 2.59 -3.66 -2.96
N ALA A 45 1.68 -2.91 -3.55
CA ALA A 45 1.90 -2.23 -4.83
C ALA A 45 2.14 -0.74 -4.62
N VAL A 46 3.38 -0.30 -4.87
CA VAL A 46 3.73 1.12 -4.95
C VAL A 46 3.24 1.66 -6.28
N MET A 47 2.27 2.56 -6.23
CA MET A 47 1.59 3.06 -7.42
C MET A 47 1.65 4.59 -7.51
N THR A 48 1.50 5.12 -8.71
CA THR A 48 1.12 6.51 -8.90
C THR A 48 -0.40 6.60 -8.75
N ASN A 49 -0.86 7.45 -7.84
CA ASN A 49 -2.28 7.75 -7.73
C ASN A 49 -2.65 8.76 -8.84
N ASP A 50 -2.82 8.26 -10.06
CA ASP A 50 -3.27 9.10 -11.16
C ASP A 50 -4.80 9.19 -11.13
N MET A 51 -5.28 10.15 -10.32
CA MET A 51 -6.71 10.45 -10.19
C MET A 51 -7.37 10.87 -11.51
N ARG A 52 -6.59 11.22 -12.55
CA ARG A 52 -7.12 11.57 -13.88
C ARG A 52 -7.81 10.39 -14.56
N ALA A 53 -7.48 9.16 -14.15
CA ALA A 53 -8.22 7.98 -14.59
C ALA A 53 -9.66 7.94 -14.04
N TYR A 54 -9.94 8.69 -12.96
CA TYR A 54 -11.21 8.66 -12.22
C TYR A 54 -11.94 10.01 -12.21
N VAL A 55 -11.18 11.11 -12.30
CA VAL A 55 -11.72 12.49 -12.22
C VAL A 55 -11.05 13.32 -13.30
N ALA A 56 -11.84 13.87 -14.22
CA ALA A 56 -11.36 14.84 -15.19
C ALA A 56 -10.77 16.05 -14.43
N ASP A 57 -9.66 16.60 -14.92
CA ASP A 57 -8.97 17.77 -14.36
C ASP A 57 -8.33 17.57 -12.96
N ALA A 58 -8.17 16.33 -12.48
CA ALA A 58 -7.44 16.08 -11.25
C ALA A 58 -5.98 16.56 -11.37
N ALA A 59 -5.51 17.27 -10.34
CA ALA A 59 -4.13 17.74 -10.27
C ALA A 59 -3.14 16.56 -10.28
N VAL A 60 -2.03 16.73 -11.00
CA VAL A 60 -0.94 15.76 -10.97
C VAL A 60 -0.34 15.73 -9.57
N LYS A 61 -0.37 14.58 -8.91
CA LYS A 61 0.25 14.42 -7.61
C LYS A 61 1.78 14.42 -7.78
N THR A 62 2.45 15.34 -7.08
CA THR A 62 3.90 15.34 -6.94
C THR A 62 4.30 14.43 -5.78
N TYR A 63 5.43 13.76 -5.94
CA TYR A 63 5.97 12.85 -4.94
C TYR A 63 7.33 13.35 -4.48
N LEU A 64 7.62 13.19 -3.18
CA LEU A 64 8.94 13.51 -2.63
C LEU A 64 9.98 12.47 -3.06
N PHE A 65 9.59 11.21 -3.11
CA PHE A 65 10.46 10.09 -3.47
C PHE A 65 10.08 9.51 -4.84
N SER A 66 11.09 9.10 -5.62
CA SER A 66 10.88 8.39 -6.88
C SER A 66 10.10 7.07 -6.65
N MET A 67 9.57 6.48 -7.68
CA MET A 67 8.86 5.21 -7.56
C MET A 67 9.79 4.10 -7.02
N GLU A 68 11.02 4.08 -7.49
CA GLU A 68 12.06 3.13 -7.10
C GLU A 68 12.46 3.33 -5.63
N GLU A 69 12.64 4.58 -5.19
CA GLU A 69 12.92 4.90 -3.78
C GLU A 69 11.76 4.46 -2.88
N ARG A 70 10.52 4.77 -3.25
CA ARG A 70 9.33 4.36 -2.49
C ARG A 70 9.21 2.85 -2.40
N GLN A 71 9.46 2.11 -3.49
CA GLN A 71 9.46 0.65 -3.50
C GLN A 71 10.53 0.10 -2.54
N ARG A 72 11.75 0.65 -2.58
CA ARG A 72 12.84 0.26 -1.69
C ARG A 72 12.48 0.50 -0.23
N LEU A 73 11.94 1.68 0.11
CA LEU A 73 11.51 2.01 1.47
C LEU A 73 10.42 1.05 1.98
N VAL A 74 9.44 0.69 1.14
CA VAL A 74 8.40 -0.31 1.50
C VAL A 74 9.01 -1.69 1.69
N ALA A 75 9.92 -2.11 0.80
CA ALA A 75 10.59 -3.41 0.93
C ALA A 75 11.40 -3.52 2.22
N MET A 76 12.10 -2.44 2.60
CA MET A 76 12.82 -2.38 3.89
C MET A 76 11.86 -2.45 5.08
N ALA A 77 10.71 -1.77 5.02
CA ALA A 77 9.69 -1.82 6.08
C ALA A 77 9.09 -3.22 6.26
N CYS A 78 9.03 -4.02 5.19
CA CYS A 78 8.39 -5.33 5.18
C CYS A 78 9.38 -6.51 5.20
N HIS A 79 10.68 -6.28 5.44
CA HIS A 79 11.74 -7.28 5.27
C HIS A 79 11.56 -8.54 6.14
N ASP A 80 10.86 -8.42 7.27
CA ASP A 80 10.56 -9.49 8.22
C ASP A 80 9.24 -10.24 7.93
N LEU A 81 8.55 -9.92 6.84
CA LEU A 81 7.27 -10.52 6.45
C LEU A 81 7.45 -11.47 5.25
N PRO A 82 7.56 -12.80 5.50
CA PRO A 82 7.99 -13.76 4.47
C PRO A 82 6.97 -13.99 3.35
N ASN A 83 5.70 -13.63 3.56
CA ASN A 83 4.62 -13.76 2.59
C ASN A 83 4.22 -12.42 1.96
N VAL A 84 5.08 -11.39 2.05
CA VAL A 84 4.85 -10.05 1.50
C VAL A 84 5.81 -9.79 0.34
N TRP A 85 5.27 -9.46 -0.82
CA TRP A 85 6.03 -9.02 -2.00
C TRP A 85 5.76 -7.56 -2.29
N VAL A 86 6.80 -6.80 -2.61
CA VAL A 86 6.69 -5.37 -2.91
C VAL A 86 7.02 -5.13 -4.37
N ILE A 87 6.06 -4.55 -5.09
CA ILE A 87 6.19 -4.22 -6.51
C ILE A 87 5.92 -2.74 -6.75
N ALA A 88 6.44 -2.21 -7.85
CA ALA A 88 6.08 -0.88 -8.36
C ALA A 88 5.28 -1.04 -9.66
N SER A 89 4.24 -0.24 -9.83
CA SER A 89 3.40 -0.31 -11.03
C SER A 89 2.81 1.05 -11.40
N LYS A 90 2.80 1.32 -12.71
CA LYS A 90 2.09 2.46 -13.33
C LYS A 90 0.76 2.03 -13.98
N ALA A 91 0.42 0.74 -13.93
CA ALA A 91 -0.83 0.21 -14.44
C ALA A 91 -2.03 0.72 -13.62
N ARG A 92 -3.23 0.64 -14.19
CA ARG A 92 -4.45 0.83 -13.41
C ARG A 92 -4.56 -0.28 -12.36
N LEU A 93 -5.16 0.04 -11.21
CA LEU A 93 -5.28 -0.91 -10.11
C LEU A 93 -5.98 -2.22 -10.50
N ILE A 94 -7.05 -2.13 -11.29
CA ILE A 94 -7.81 -3.30 -11.74
C ILE A 94 -7.02 -4.19 -12.71
N ASP A 95 -6.18 -3.61 -13.57
CA ASP A 95 -5.30 -4.37 -14.47
C ASP A 95 -4.20 -5.07 -13.67
N LEU A 96 -3.65 -4.37 -12.67
CA LEU A 96 -2.66 -4.96 -11.75
C LEU A 96 -3.29 -6.07 -10.90
N PHE A 97 -4.53 -5.88 -10.42
CA PHE A 97 -5.27 -6.89 -9.66
C PHE A 97 -5.34 -8.22 -10.41
N ASP A 98 -5.66 -8.18 -11.70
CA ASP A 98 -5.69 -9.38 -12.54
C ASP A 98 -4.28 -9.90 -12.84
N ALA A 99 -3.33 -9.02 -13.14
CA ALA A 99 -1.96 -9.41 -13.47
C ALA A 99 -1.25 -10.15 -12.32
N VAL A 100 -1.49 -9.75 -11.06
CA VAL A 100 -0.94 -10.43 -9.89
C VAL A 100 -1.85 -11.56 -9.37
N ASP A 101 -2.95 -11.84 -10.06
CA ASP A 101 -3.95 -12.84 -9.65
C ASP A 101 -4.44 -12.64 -8.21
N ALA A 102 -4.73 -11.37 -7.85
CA ALA A 102 -5.22 -11.04 -6.52
C ALA A 102 -6.64 -11.58 -6.28
N SER A 103 -6.96 -11.85 -5.03
CA SER A 103 -8.28 -12.28 -4.55
C SER A 103 -9.08 -11.11 -4.00
N VAL A 104 -8.39 -10.10 -3.44
CA VAL A 104 -9.00 -8.97 -2.75
C VAL A 104 -8.05 -7.76 -2.75
N ILE A 105 -8.61 -6.58 -2.73
CA ILE A 105 -7.89 -5.32 -2.45
C ILE A 105 -8.03 -5.02 -0.96
N VAL A 106 -6.95 -4.68 -0.28
CA VAL A 106 -6.98 -4.27 1.14
C VAL A 106 -6.61 -2.80 1.26
N LYS A 107 -7.41 -2.06 2.02
CA LYS A 107 -7.22 -0.64 2.31
C LYS A 107 -7.26 -0.38 3.81
N GLY A 108 -6.31 0.40 4.32
CA GLY A 108 -6.36 0.93 5.68
C GLY A 108 -7.27 2.15 5.75
N ILE A 109 -8.12 2.22 6.78
CA ILE A 109 -9.07 3.32 7.01
C ILE A 109 -8.83 3.89 8.41
N ARG A 110 -8.60 5.19 8.52
CA ARG A 110 -8.38 5.89 9.80
C ARG A 110 -9.63 6.58 10.31
N ASN A 111 -10.44 7.10 9.40
CA ASN A 111 -11.60 7.92 9.72
C ASN A 111 -12.68 7.82 8.62
N GLU A 112 -13.78 8.52 8.82
CA GLU A 112 -14.90 8.54 7.88
C GLU A 112 -14.53 9.12 6.51
N ASP A 113 -13.72 10.18 6.47
CA ASP A 113 -13.29 10.81 5.22
C ASP A 113 -12.46 9.84 4.37
N ASP A 114 -11.51 9.10 4.98
CA ASP A 114 -10.77 8.02 4.33
C ASP A 114 -11.73 6.96 3.76
N TYR A 115 -12.73 6.54 4.56
CA TYR A 115 -13.72 5.56 4.14
C TYR A 115 -14.53 6.03 2.93
N LEU A 116 -15.09 7.23 2.98
CA LEU A 116 -15.89 7.79 1.90
C LEU A 116 -15.08 7.95 0.60
N TYR A 117 -13.81 8.32 0.75
CA TYR A 117 -12.89 8.42 -0.38
C TYR A 117 -12.60 7.04 -1.00
N GLU A 118 -12.20 6.06 -0.20
CA GLU A 118 -11.86 4.72 -0.68
C GLU A 118 -13.09 3.94 -1.16
N GLN A 119 -14.28 4.19 -0.60
CA GLN A 119 -15.53 3.59 -1.06
C GLN A 119 -15.83 3.93 -2.53
N LYS A 120 -15.62 5.20 -2.92
CA LYS A 120 -15.81 5.61 -4.33
C LYS A 120 -14.90 4.83 -5.27
N HIS A 121 -13.65 4.63 -4.87
CA HIS A 121 -12.68 3.84 -5.63
C HIS A 121 -13.07 2.35 -5.69
N ALA A 122 -13.50 1.78 -4.57
CA ALA A 122 -13.95 0.39 -4.52
C ALA A 122 -15.15 0.14 -5.44
N LEU A 123 -16.15 1.03 -5.43
CA LEU A 123 -17.30 0.94 -6.33
C LEU A 123 -16.89 1.06 -7.79
N TRP A 124 -15.98 1.97 -8.12
CA TRP A 124 -15.45 2.11 -9.46
C TRP A 124 -14.69 0.85 -9.90
N ASN A 125 -13.78 0.34 -9.06
CA ASN A 125 -13.01 -0.87 -9.34
C ASN A 125 -13.93 -2.06 -9.61
N ARG A 126 -14.91 -2.29 -8.73
CA ARG A 126 -15.88 -3.39 -8.87
C ARG A 126 -16.76 -3.24 -10.12
N GLY A 127 -17.13 -2.01 -10.49
CA GLY A 127 -17.89 -1.74 -11.71
C GLY A 127 -17.12 -2.08 -12.99
N HIS A 128 -15.78 -2.04 -12.96
CA HIS A 128 -14.92 -2.35 -14.11
C HIS A 128 -14.33 -3.77 -14.06
N ASN A 129 -14.21 -4.34 -12.85
CA ASN A 129 -13.79 -5.71 -12.64
C ASN A 129 -14.59 -6.31 -11.47
N PRO A 130 -15.62 -7.13 -11.74
CA PRO A 130 -16.48 -7.71 -10.69
C PRO A 130 -15.73 -8.59 -9.68
N ARG A 131 -14.51 -9.03 -9.98
CA ARG A 131 -13.64 -9.77 -9.04
C ARG A 131 -12.93 -8.86 -8.04
N ALA A 132 -12.78 -7.57 -8.34
CA ALA A 132 -12.00 -6.64 -7.55
C ALA A 132 -12.79 -6.13 -6.33
N GLU A 133 -13.02 -7.02 -5.36
CA GLU A 133 -13.61 -6.65 -4.06
C GLU A 133 -12.58 -5.98 -3.17
N THR A 134 -13.07 -5.06 -2.30
CA THR A 134 -12.22 -4.31 -1.37
C THR A 134 -12.61 -4.59 0.07
N VAL A 135 -11.61 -4.92 0.89
CA VAL A 135 -11.72 -5.08 2.34
C VAL A 135 -11.05 -3.89 3.02
N TYR A 136 -11.71 -3.36 4.04
CA TYR A 136 -11.20 -2.25 4.84
C TYR A 136 -10.70 -2.75 6.20
N LEU A 137 -9.45 -2.40 6.53
CA LEU A 137 -8.87 -2.63 7.85
C LEU A 137 -8.85 -1.29 8.61
N PRO A 138 -9.59 -1.16 9.73
CA PRO A 138 -9.47 0.02 10.57
C PRO A 138 -8.03 0.18 11.04
N ALA A 139 -7.45 1.36 10.91
CA ALA A 139 -6.13 1.66 11.44
C ALA A 139 -6.13 1.54 12.97
N ASP A 140 -5.00 1.17 13.55
CA ASP A 140 -4.84 1.23 15.00
C ASP A 140 -4.78 2.70 15.43
N ALA A 141 -5.53 3.07 16.46
CA ALA A 141 -5.62 4.45 16.97
C ALA A 141 -4.26 5.07 17.33
N ARG A 142 -3.25 4.24 17.65
CA ARG A 142 -1.86 4.70 17.88
C ARG A 142 -1.26 5.40 16.65
N TYR A 143 -1.78 5.13 15.46
CA TYR A 143 -1.25 5.63 14.19
C TYR A 143 -2.16 6.67 13.50
N ASP A 144 -3.26 7.09 14.13
CA ASP A 144 -4.22 8.04 13.53
C ASP A 144 -3.57 9.35 13.08
N ALA A 145 -2.63 9.86 13.89
CA ALA A 145 -1.88 11.09 13.57
C ALA A 145 -0.75 10.89 12.56
N ILE A 146 -0.48 9.63 12.15
CA ILE A 146 0.65 9.30 11.27
C ILE A 146 0.17 9.23 9.82
N SER A 147 0.77 10.04 8.96
CA SER A 147 0.52 10.04 7.52
C SER A 147 1.80 10.35 6.74
N SER A 148 1.86 9.97 5.46
CA SER A 148 2.97 10.38 4.59
C SER A 148 3.10 11.91 4.51
N THR A 149 2.00 12.65 4.56
CA THR A 149 2.01 14.13 4.61
C THR A 149 2.69 14.64 5.87
N ARG A 150 2.41 14.03 7.05
CA ARG A 150 3.09 14.40 8.30
C ARG A 150 4.60 14.08 8.24
N VAL A 151 4.98 12.94 7.62
CA VAL A 151 6.39 12.59 7.43
C VAL A 151 7.09 13.62 6.53
N ARG A 152 6.51 13.99 5.40
CA ARG A 152 7.10 15.00 4.50
C ARG A 152 7.26 16.36 5.20
N ALA A 153 6.26 16.78 5.97
CA ALA A 153 6.35 18.01 6.76
C ALA A 153 7.45 17.95 7.85
N ALA A 154 7.67 16.77 8.45
CA ALA A 154 8.76 16.56 9.40
C ALA A 154 10.14 16.66 8.72
N ILE A 155 10.29 16.05 7.54
CA ILE A 155 11.51 16.15 6.72
C ILE A 155 11.82 17.61 6.40
N GLU A 156 10.83 18.37 5.93
CA GLU A 156 10.97 19.78 5.54
C GLU A 156 11.44 20.67 6.71
N LYS A 157 11.03 20.30 7.93
CA LYS A 157 11.39 21.01 9.18
C LYS A 157 12.63 20.46 9.87
N GLY A 158 13.24 19.39 9.37
CA GLY A 158 14.34 18.72 10.06
C GLY A 158 13.96 18.04 11.38
N GLU A 159 12.68 17.67 11.56
CA GLU A 159 12.19 16.97 12.75
C GLU A 159 12.55 15.47 12.69
N SER A 160 12.65 14.80 13.87
CA SER A 160 12.86 13.34 13.93
C SER A 160 11.72 12.57 13.27
N LEU A 161 12.05 11.47 12.60
CA LEU A 161 11.10 10.55 11.97
C LEU A 161 10.81 9.29 12.80
N ASP A 162 11.45 9.11 13.97
CA ASP A 162 11.44 7.86 14.76
C ASP A 162 10.04 7.38 15.16
N ALA A 163 9.11 8.32 15.41
CA ALA A 163 7.72 7.99 15.76
C ALA A 163 6.78 7.88 14.53
N LEU A 164 7.29 8.08 13.31
CA LEU A 164 6.47 8.18 12.11
C LEU A 164 6.71 7.03 11.12
N VAL A 165 7.95 6.55 11.06
CA VAL A 165 8.38 5.50 10.12
C VAL A 165 9.24 4.45 10.86
N PRO A 166 9.41 3.22 10.32
CA PRO A 166 10.37 2.26 10.88
C PRO A 166 11.80 2.81 10.88
N ALA A 167 12.62 2.44 11.88
CA ALA A 167 13.98 2.96 12.04
C ALA A 167 14.86 2.78 10.79
N ALA A 168 14.79 1.60 10.14
CA ALA A 168 15.53 1.35 8.90
C ALA A 168 15.08 2.29 7.76
N VAL A 169 13.78 2.60 7.70
CA VAL A 169 13.21 3.55 6.72
C VAL A 169 13.68 4.98 7.02
N ALA A 170 13.75 5.38 8.29
CA ALA A 170 14.25 6.70 8.67
C ALA A 170 15.72 6.89 8.26
N ALA A 171 16.57 5.88 8.50
CA ALA A 171 17.96 5.89 8.08
C ALA A 171 18.12 6.02 6.56
N GLU A 172 17.40 5.21 5.80
CA GLU A 172 17.43 5.25 4.34
C GLU A 172 16.94 6.58 3.77
N ILE A 173 15.89 7.18 4.36
CA ILE A 173 15.42 8.52 3.98
C ILE A 173 16.53 9.55 4.17
N ALA A 174 17.26 9.50 5.29
CA ALA A 174 18.35 10.42 5.55
C ALA A 174 19.48 10.27 4.50
N ASP A 175 19.81 9.06 4.09
CA ASP A 175 20.83 8.79 3.07
C ASP A 175 20.39 9.25 1.66
N ILE A 176 19.13 9.02 1.29
CA ILE A 176 18.56 9.53 0.03
C ILE A 176 18.65 11.06 -0.02
N LEU A 177 18.27 11.75 1.06
CA LEU A 177 18.25 13.21 1.08
C LEU A 177 19.66 13.81 1.03
N LYS A 178 20.62 13.23 1.77
CA LYS A 178 22.04 13.64 1.67
C LYS A 178 22.60 13.49 0.25
N GLY A 179 22.23 12.41 -0.44
CA GLY A 179 22.66 12.17 -1.82
C GLY A 179 22.09 13.15 -2.85
N ARG A 180 21.04 13.93 -2.51
CA ARG A 180 20.46 14.97 -3.37
C ARG A 180 21.10 16.35 -3.17
N GLU A 181 21.81 16.54 -2.05
CA GLU A 181 22.51 17.80 -1.72
C GLU A 181 23.95 17.79 -2.21
N ALA A 182 24.50 16.64 -2.57
CA ALA A 182 25.87 16.42 -3.08
C ALA A 182 25.93 16.55 -4.60
#